data_7f8b017f256a3d99ab6a3a8d0a465aa9
#
_entry.id   7f8b017f256a3d99ab6a3a8d0a465aa9
#
_cell.length_a   1.000
_cell.length_b   1.000
_cell.length_c   1.000
_cell.angle_alpha   90.00
_cell.angle_beta   90.00
_cell.angle_gamma   90.00
#
_symmetry.space_group_name_H-M   'P 1'
#
loop_
_entity.id
_entity.type
_entity.pdbx_description
1 polymer ?
#
loop_
_entity_poly.entity_id
_entity_poly.type
_entity_poly.pdbx_seq_one_letter_code
_entity_poly.pdbx_strand_id
1 'polypeptide(L)'
;MKWKTLFAATIALALAGSGFAYAQKPPLPREDRAAVVDARIAEHKAALKLTPDQEKNWPAYEAALRNLAKLRVERYQEQKPANPVELLRQRAEDLSSASAALKQLADAEEPLLNSLDDAQKRLFTTYGGKAR
;
A
#
# COMPACT_ATOMS: atom_id res chain seq x y z
N MET A 1 -36.78 -71.89 -2.54
CA MET A 1 -35.36 -71.59 -2.43
C MET A 1 -35.22 -70.12 -2.56
N LYS A 2 -34.87 -69.48 -1.48
CA LYS A 2 -34.88 -68.00 -1.36
C LYS A 2 -33.45 -67.53 -1.21
N TRP A 3 -32.92 -66.90 -2.25
CA TRP A 3 -31.63 -66.26 -2.16
C TRP A 3 -31.80 -64.80 -1.63
N LYS A 4 -31.30 -64.62 -0.47
CA LYS A 4 -31.21 -63.28 0.15
C LYS A 4 -29.90 -62.62 -0.30
N THR A 5 -30.00 -61.67 -1.20
CA THR A 5 -28.90 -60.79 -1.60
C THR A 5 -28.69 -59.76 -0.52
N LEU A 6 -27.54 -59.87 0.14
CA LEU A 6 -27.02 -58.85 1.08
C LEU A 6 -26.44 -57.68 0.28
N PHE A 7 -27.11 -56.55 0.33
CA PHE A 7 -26.52 -55.27 -0.15
C PHE A 7 -25.58 -54.76 0.90
N ALA A 8 -24.28 -54.82 0.62
CA ALA A 8 -23.26 -54.12 1.38
C ALA A 8 -23.26 -52.64 0.94
N ALA A 9 -23.79 -51.78 1.80
CA ALA A 9 -23.72 -50.35 1.60
C ALA A 9 -22.33 -49.85 2.00
N THR A 10 -21.47 -49.60 1.02
CA THR A 10 -20.23 -48.89 1.21
C THR A 10 -20.52 -47.40 1.37
N ILE A 11 -20.44 -46.92 2.59
CA ILE A 11 -20.46 -45.47 2.89
C ILE A 11 -19.11 -44.92 2.51
N ALA A 12 -19.00 -44.26 1.35
CA ALA A 12 -17.89 -43.45 0.97
C ALA A 12 -17.95 -42.13 1.74
N LEU A 13 -17.13 -41.99 2.77
CA LEU A 13 -16.93 -40.75 3.52
C LEU A 13 -16.15 -39.78 2.64
N ALA A 14 -16.83 -38.93 1.88
CA ALA A 14 -16.21 -37.83 1.16
C ALA A 14 -15.81 -36.75 2.18
N LEU A 15 -14.53 -36.74 2.57
CA LEU A 15 -13.90 -35.63 3.24
C LEU A 15 -13.82 -34.47 2.23
N ALA A 16 -14.89 -33.68 2.17
CA ALA A 16 -14.85 -32.38 1.52
C ALA A 16 -13.91 -31.48 2.35
N GLY A 17 -12.63 -31.49 1.99
CA GLY A 17 -11.67 -30.50 2.44
C GLY A 17 -12.17 -29.14 1.98
N SER A 18 -12.83 -28.39 2.86
CA SER A 18 -13.13 -26.99 2.67
C SER A 18 -11.81 -26.22 2.68
N GLY A 19 -11.09 -26.29 1.57
CA GLY A 19 -10.01 -25.36 1.29
C GLY A 19 -10.66 -23.97 1.22
N PHE A 20 -10.56 -23.22 2.30
CA PHE A 20 -10.75 -21.78 2.25
C PHE A 20 -9.67 -21.22 1.33
N ALA A 21 -9.94 -21.22 0.04
CA ALA A 21 -9.21 -20.42 -0.90
C ALA A 21 -9.48 -18.97 -0.46
N TYR A 22 -8.55 -18.40 0.29
CA TYR A 22 -8.49 -16.96 0.45
C TYR A 22 -8.29 -16.41 -0.96
N ALA A 23 -9.39 -16.02 -1.58
CA ALA A 23 -9.36 -15.31 -2.84
C ALA A 23 -8.59 -14.01 -2.56
N GLN A 24 -7.29 -14.02 -2.90
CA GLN A 24 -6.48 -12.82 -2.85
C GLN A 24 -7.14 -11.84 -3.80
N LYS A 25 -7.70 -10.78 -3.23
CA LYS A 25 -8.31 -9.71 -4.00
C LYS A 25 -7.28 -9.24 -5.02
N PRO A 26 -7.58 -9.26 -6.33
CA PRO A 26 -6.61 -8.85 -7.33
C PRO A 26 -6.10 -7.45 -7.02
N PRO A 27 -4.82 -7.16 -7.24
CA PRO A 27 -4.28 -5.84 -6.99
C PRO A 27 -5.05 -4.80 -7.81
N LEU A 28 -5.36 -3.67 -7.19
CA LEU A 28 -6.08 -2.58 -7.83
C LEU A 28 -5.36 -2.13 -9.12
N PRO A 29 -6.09 -1.78 -10.18
CA PRO A 29 -5.53 -1.12 -11.36
C PRO A 29 -4.70 0.12 -10.99
N ARG A 30 -3.83 0.56 -11.89
CA ARG A 30 -2.91 1.69 -11.63
C ARG A 30 -3.67 2.98 -11.33
N GLU A 31 -4.71 3.25 -12.12
CA GLU A 31 -5.56 4.44 -11.96
C GLU A 31 -6.28 4.44 -10.61
N ASP A 32 -6.77 3.29 -10.18
CA ASP A 32 -7.43 3.14 -8.88
C ASP A 32 -6.45 3.36 -7.72
N ARG A 33 -5.19 2.95 -7.87
CA ARG A 33 -4.14 3.19 -6.84
C ARG A 33 -3.80 4.65 -6.72
N ALA A 34 -3.69 5.37 -7.83
CA ALA A 34 -3.45 6.81 -7.83
C ALA A 34 -4.61 7.56 -7.16
N ALA A 35 -5.85 7.20 -7.51
CA ALA A 35 -7.05 7.78 -6.89
C ALA A 35 -7.12 7.53 -5.38
N VAL A 36 -6.72 6.34 -4.91
CA VAL A 36 -6.64 6.03 -3.47
C VAL A 36 -5.58 6.89 -2.77
N VAL A 37 -4.43 7.10 -3.40
CA VAL A 37 -3.38 7.96 -2.84
C VAL A 37 -3.88 9.40 -2.75
N ASP A 38 -4.49 9.93 -3.81
CA ASP A 38 -5.04 11.28 -3.84
C ASP A 38 -6.13 11.48 -2.78
N ALA A 39 -7.01 10.51 -2.62
CA ALA A 39 -8.04 10.53 -1.58
C ALA A 39 -7.45 10.58 -0.16
N ARG A 40 -6.40 9.79 0.11
CA ARG A 40 -5.71 9.79 1.41
C ARG A 40 -4.99 11.10 1.70
N ILE A 41 -4.35 11.70 0.69
CA ILE A 41 -3.68 13.00 0.81
C ILE A 41 -4.72 14.09 1.09
N ALA A 42 -5.86 14.06 0.39
CA ALA A 42 -6.95 15.01 0.61
C ALA A 42 -7.57 14.86 2.01
N GLU A 43 -7.80 13.63 2.47
CA GLU A 43 -8.27 13.33 3.83
C GLU A 43 -7.30 13.86 4.88
N HIS A 44 -5.98 13.63 4.68
CA HIS A 44 -4.94 14.12 5.57
C HIS A 44 -4.95 15.65 5.67
N LYS A 45 -4.99 16.35 4.52
CA LYS A 45 -5.08 17.82 4.48
C LYS A 45 -6.31 18.33 5.21
N ALA A 46 -7.46 17.74 4.93
CA ALA A 46 -8.73 18.16 5.54
C ALA A 46 -8.74 17.96 7.05
N ALA A 47 -8.15 16.87 7.56
CA ALA A 47 -8.07 16.59 8.99
C ALA A 47 -7.20 17.61 9.74
N LEU A 48 -6.16 18.13 9.11
CA LEU A 48 -5.24 19.09 9.73
C LEU A 48 -5.82 20.48 9.90
N LYS A 49 -6.80 20.89 9.08
CA LYS A 49 -7.40 22.24 9.11
C LYS A 49 -6.34 23.33 9.15
N LEU A 50 -5.41 23.29 8.20
CA LEU A 50 -4.26 24.19 8.15
C LEU A 50 -4.69 25.66 8.07
N THR A 51 -3.96 26.51 8.79
CA THR A 51 -4.06 27.96 8.63
C THR A 51 -3.44 28.41 7.30
N PRO A 52 -3.74 29.62 6.79
CA PRO A 52 -3.14 30.11 5.53
C PRO A 52 -1.62 30.12 5.53
N ASP A 53 -0.97 30.36 6.67
CA ASP A 53 0.48 30.31 6.79
C ASP A 53 1.03 28.88 6.78
N GLN A 54 0.34 27.96 7.42
CA GLN A 54 0.70 26.52 7.39
C GLN A 54 0.50 25.91 5.99
N GLU A 55 -0.54 26.36 5.25
CA GLU A 55 -0.79 25.89 3.89
C GLU A 55 0.37 26.15 2.91
N LYS A 56 1.21 27.11 3.16
CA LYS A 56 2.40 27.39 2.34
C LYS A 56 3.38 26.22 2.31
N ASN A 57 3.42 25.42 3.36
CA ASN A 57 4.30 24.23 3.46
C ASN A 57 3.66 22.96 2.89
N TRP A 58 2.34 22.96 2.64
CA TRP A 58 1.62 21.77 2.17
C TRP A 58 2.02 21.30 0.77
N PRO A 59 2.20 22.15 -0.26
CA PRO A 59 2.48 21.70 -1.62
C PRO A 59 3.75 20.86 -1.76
N ALA A 60 4.82 21.20 -1.05
CA ALA A 60 6.07 20.46 -1.08
C ALA A 60 5.88 19.05 -0.45
N TYR A 61 5.19 18.97 0.67
CA TYR A 61 4.87 17.72 1.34
C TYR A 61 3.97 16.82 0.48
N GLU A 62 2.92 17.38 -0.12
CA GLU A 62 2.01 16.67 -1.02
C GLU A 62 2.75 16.10 -2.25
N ALA A 63 3.62 16.90 -2.86
CA ALA A 63 4.43 16.46 -4.00
C ALA A 63 5.37 15.31 -3.62
N ALA A 64 6.00 15.37 -2.46
CA ALA A 64 6.86 14.31 -1.96
C ALA A 64 6.10 13.02 -1.65
N LEU A 65 4.88 13.10 -1.09
CA LEU A 65 4.00 11.94 -0.89
C LEU A 65 3.62 11.27 -2.22
N ARG A 66 3.25 12.06 -3.23
CA ARG A 66 2.93 11.54 -4.56
C ARG A 66 4.11 10.87 -5.23
N ASN A 67 5.30 11.47 -5.11
CA ASN A 67 6.54 10.88 -5.63
C ASN A 67 6.83 9.53 -5.00
N LEU A 68 6.75 9.43 -3.68
CA LEU A 68 6.94 8.16 -2.97
C LEU A 68 5.90 7.11 -3.38
N ALA A 69 4.64 7.50 -3.54
CA ALA A 69 3.57 6.60 -3.97
C ALA A 69 3.80 6.11 -5.42
N LYS A 70 4.22 6.99 -6.32
CA LYS A 70 4.56 6.66 -7.72
C LYS A 70 5.65 5.61 -7.79
N LEU A 71 6.75 5.78 -7.07
CA LEU A 71 7.86 4.81 -7.02
C LEU A 71 7.40 3.42 -6.53
N ARG A 72 6.48 3.37 -5.58
CA ARG A 72 5.89 2.10 -5.11
C ARG A 72 5.07 1.41 -6.19
N VAL A 73 4.26 2.17 -6.93
CA VAL A 73 3.43 1.62 -8.02
C VAL A 73 4.30 1.10 -9.15
N GLU A 74 5.33 1.85 -9.55
CA GLU A 74 6.25 1.46 -10.62
C GLU A 74 6.99 0.16 -10.29
N ARG A 75 7.45 0.01 -9.07
CA ARG A 75 8.13 -1.21 -8.58
C ARG A 75 7.26 -2.46 -8.66
N TYR A 76 5.95 -2.35 -8.51
CA TYR A 76 5.03 -3.48 -8.67
C TYR A 76 4.83 -3.92 -10.12
N GLN A 77 5.15 -3.06 -11.09
CA GLN A 77 4.91 -3.29 -12.51
C GLN A 77 6.14 -3.74 -13.29
N GLU A 78 7.32 -3.59 -12.69
CA GLU A 78 8.56 -4.02 -13.34
C GLU A 78 8.62 -5.53 -13.45
N GLN A 79 8.90 -6.01 -14.67
CA GLN A 79 9.12 -7.43 -14.91
C GLN A 79 10.42 -7.84 -14.20
N LYS A 80 10.34 -8.92 -13.41
CA LYS A 80 11.51 -9.44 -12.73
C LYS A 80 12.54 -9.92 -13.78
N PRO A 81 13.78 -9.44 -13.74
CA PRO A 81 14.84 -9.94 -14.61
C PRO A 81 15.04 -11.43 -14.43
N ALA A 82 15.29 -12.14 -15.53
CA ALA A 82 15.60 -13.58 -15.50
C ALA A 82 16.97 -13.87 -14.89
N ASN A 83 17.89 -12.89 -14.95
CA ASN A 83 19.27 -13.01 -14.44
C ASN A 83 19.34 -12.56 -12.97
N PRO A 84 19.84 -13.41 -12.05
CA PRO A 84 19.96 -13.07 -10.63
C PRO A 84 20.83 -11.83 -10.35
N VAL A 85 21.88 -11.63 -11.14
CA VAL A 85 22.78 -10.46 -10.97
C VAL A 85 22.07 -9.18 -11.36
N GLU A 86 21.31 -9.21 -12.45
CA GLU A 86 20.49 -8.06 -12.90
C GLU A 86 19.40 -7.74 -11.89
N LEU A 87 18.77 -8.75 -11.30
CA LEU A 87 17.81 -8.59 -10.23
C LEU A 87 18.42 -7.86 -9.01
N LEU A 88 19.67 -8.19 -8.64
CA LEU A 88 20.34 -7.51 -7.53
C LEU A 88 20.68 -6.05 -7.87
N ARG A 89 21.08 -5.76 -9.10
CA ARG A 89 21.32 -4.37 -9.56
C ARG A 89 20.03 -3.56 -9.52
N GLN A 90 18.96 -4.08 -10.09
CA GLN A 90 17.65 -3.42 -10.06
C GLN A 90 17.21 -3.15 -8.61
N ARG A 91 17.37 -4.11 -7.71
CA ARG A 91 17.07 -3.93 -6.30
C ARG A 91 17.88 -2.82 -5.64
N ALA A 92 19.17 -2.71 -5.98
CA ALA A 92 20.03 -1.66 -5.47
C ALA A 92 19.58 -0.27 -5.95
N GLU A 93 19.19 -0.16 -7.21
CA GLU A 93 18.64 1.08 -7.79
C GLU A 93 17.30 1.46 -7.16
N ASP A 94 16.40 0.49 -6.97
CA ASP A 94 15.11 0.68 -6.29
C ASP A 94 15.28 1.18 -4.86
N LEU A 95 16.20 0.61 -4.11
CA LEU A 95 16.50 1.02 -2.74
C LEU A 95 17.10 2.43 -2.71
N SER A 96 17.96 2.76 -3.66
CA SER A 96 18.54 4.10 -3.80
C SER A 96 17.45 5.14 -4.09
N SER A 97 16.58 4.86 -5.06
CA SER A 97 15.45 5.72 -5.43
C SER A 97 14.46 5.91 -4.28
N ALA A 98 14.13 4.82 -3.57
CA ALA A 98 13.26 4.87 -2.40
C ALA A 98 13.89 5.67 -1.25
N SER A 99 15.19 5.52 -1.02
CA SER A 99 15.92 6.29 0.00
C SER A 99 15.90 7.78 -0.32
N ALA A 100 16.15 8.16 -1.57
CA ALA A 100 16.09 9.55 -2.01
C ALA A 100 14.69 10.15 -1.84
N ALA A 101 13.63 9.40 -2.21
CA ALA A 101 12.25 9.85 -2.06
C ALA A 101 11.84 10.01 -0.60
N LEU A 102 12.28 9.12 0.29
CA LEU A 102 12.03 9.23 1.73
C LEU A 102 12.74 10.43 2.34
N LYS A 103 13.97 10.71 1.91
CA LYS A 103 14.70 11.91 2.35
C LYS A 103 13.99 13.17 1.89
N GLN A 104 13.57 13.22 0.62
CA GLN A 104 12.81 14.35 0.08
C GLN A 104 11.49 14.55 0.86
N LEU A 105 10.82 13.47 1.24
CA LEU A 105 9.61 13.55 2.06
C LEU A 105 9.92 14.12 3.44
N ALA A 106 10.99 13.67 4.09
CA ALA A 106 11.40 14.20 5.41
C ALA A 106 11.74 15.69 5.34
N ASP A 107 12.49 16.10 4.33
CA ASP A 107 12.86 17.50 4.11
C ASP A 107 11.63 18.42 3.88
N ALA A 108 10.59 17.89 3.22
CA ALA A 108 9.32 18.59 2.99
C ALA A 108 8.37 18.55 4.20
N GLU A 109 8.41 17.47 4.98
CA GLU A 109 7.58 17.27 6.18
C GLU A 109 8.03 18.15 7.34
N GLU A 110 9.33 18.36 7.50
CA GLU A 110 9.92 19.09 8.62
C GLU A 110 9.35 20.53 8.79
N PRO A 111 9.35 21.40 7.77
CA PRO A 111 8.80 22.75 7.92
C PRO A 111 7.28 22.75 8.14
N LEU A 112 6.55 21.79 7.55
CA LEU A 112 5.13 21.63 7.82
C LEU A 112 4.90 21.25 9.28
N LEU A 113 5.56 20.19 9.76
CA LEU A 113 5.43 19.68 11.13
C LEU A 113 5.80 20.73 12.18
N ASN A 114 6.84 21.54 11.91
CA ASN A 114 7.25 22.62 12.81
C ASN A 114 6.23 23.74 12.91
N SER A 115 5.41 23.94 11.89
CA SER A 115 4.35 24.95 11.88
C SER A 115 3.06 24.51 12.58
N LEU A 116 2.88 23.21 12.87
CA LEU A 116 1.69 22.64 13.46
C LEU A 116 1.64 22.80 14.97
N ASP A 117 0.45 22.99 15.53
CA ASP A 117 0.21 22.87 16.97
C ASP A 117 0.17 21.42 17.45
N ASP A 118 0.10 21.19 18.76
CA ASP A 118 0.14 19.85 19.35
C ASP A 118 -1.06 18.98 18.95
N ALA A 119 -2.24 19.57 18.77
CA ALA A 119 -3.41 18.83 18.32
C ALA A 119 -3.27 18.41 16.86
N GLN A 120 -2.80 19.31 16.02
CA GLN A 120 -2.50 19.03 14.61
C GLN A 120 -1.37 18.00 14.45
N LYS A 121 -0.32 18.03 15.28
CA LYS A 121 0.75 17.02 15.28
C LYS A 121 0.23 15.61 15.56
N ARG A 122 -0.71 15.46 16.48
CA ARG A 122 -1.36 14.15 16.73
C ARG A 122 -2.15 13.67 15.51
N LEU A 123 -2.92 14.56 14.89
CA LEU A 123 -3.65 14.25 13.65
C LEU A 123 -2.71 13.93 12.51
N PHE A 124 -1.62 14.69 12.36
CA PHE A 124 -0.58 14.44 11.37
C PHE A 124 0.00 13.03 11.48
N THR A 125 0.33 12.59 12.68
CA THR A 125 0.83 11.23 12.91
C THR A 125 -0.20 10.17 12.54
N THR A 126 -1.47 10.39 12.87
CA THR A 126 -2.57 9.44 12.61
C THR A 126 -2.84 9.28 11.12
N TYR A 127 -2.96 10.38 10.39
CA TYR A 127 -3.31 10.38 8.97
C TYR A 127 -2.09 10.26 8.05
N GLY A 128 -0.94 10.81 8.43
CA GLY A 128 0.30 10.73 7.67
C GLY A 128 0.79 9.30 7.46
N GLY A 129 0.59 8.43 8.44
CA GLY A 129 0.89 6.99 8.31
C GLY A 129 0.07 6.29 7.22
N LYS A 130 -1.17 6.73 6.99
CA LYS A 130 -2.05 6.19 5.94
C LYS A 130 -1.72 6.73 4.54
N ALA A 131 -1.19 7.96 4.46
CA ALA A 131 -0.82 8.61 3.20
C ALA A 131 0.53 8.15 2.66
N ARG A 132 1.42 7.65 3.53
CA ARG A 132 2.72 7.03 3.18
C ARG A 132 2.52 5.57 2.81
#